data_e4acc257ffe1996fc24619a3ee2138bd
#
_entry.id   e4acc257ffe1996fc24619a3ee2138bd
#
_cell.length_a   1.000
_cell.length_b   1.000
_cell.length_c   1.000
_cell.angle_alpha   90.00
_cell.angle_beta   90.00
_cell.angle_gamma   90.00
#
_symmetry.space_group_name_H-M   'P 1'
#
loop_
_entity.id
_entity.type
_entity.pdbx_description
1 polymer ?
#
loop_
_entity_poly.entity_id
_entity_poly.type
_entity_poly.pdbx_seq_one_letter_code
_entity_poly.pdbx_strand_id
1 'polypeptide(L)'
;EYDKGGAITDIVRLFTDEVFQKERVSQVTNPIVRSFWENQMANTSQEEKQRIIPYFAAKFAAFITNKMMRNIIGQVKSGFDFLDAMQNNKILLMNLSKGMTGEFNSKLLGLIIVSKLQVAALSREKIPKDQRQDFFLYIDEFQNYITDSIESILSEARKYKLGLVVAHQYIGQLVNKGDEKIKNAIFGNVGSMFCFKVGAPDAEFLKKEFEPTFTDQDLINIDKFKGVMKLSIDTQPSKPFSIVPINPYLQKGDKEIGEAMRQLSRLKYGRDVEFVNREILRRIGA
;
A
#
# COMPACT_ATOMS: atom_id res chain seq x y z
N GLU A 1 3.92 21.19 -11.44
CA GLU A 1 4.64 21.43 -10.20
C GLU A 1 4.21 22.75 -9.61
N TYR A 2 3.66 22.71 -8.43
CA TYR A 2 3.10 23.85 -7.74
C TYR A 2 3.83 24.03 -6.41
N ASP A 3 4.59 25.10 -6.25
CA ASP A 3 5.46 25.31 -5.10
C ASP A 3 4.76 25.30 -3.73
N LYS A 4 3.48 25.66 -3.70
CA LYS A 4 2.67 25.59 -2.47
C LYS A 4 2.12 24.20 -2.18
N GLY A 5 2.35 23.25 -3.10
CA GLY A 5 1.84 21.89 -3.02
C GLY A 5 0.32 21.82 -3.20
N GLY A 6 -0.18 20.58 -3.34
CA GLY A 6 -1.60 20.27 -3.44
C GLY A 6 -1.89 18.94 -2.75
N ALA A 7 -3.14 18.66 -2.50
CA ALA A 7 -3.57 17.38 -1.96
C ALA A 7 -4.64 16.76 -2.87
N ILE A 8 -4.82 15.47 -2.74
CA ILE A 8 -5.81 14.72 -3.55
C ILE A 8 -7.23 15.29 -3.38
N THR A 9 -7.52 15.91 -2.26
CA THR A 9 -8.81 16.57 -1.98
C THR A 9 -9.05 17.83 -2.81
N ASP A 10 -8.00 18.43 -3.38
CA ASP A 10 -8.10 19.66 -4.18
C ASP A 10 -8.53 19.36 -5.63
N ILE A 11 -8.45 18.09 -6.03
CA ILE A 11 -8.70 17.68 -7.42
C ILE A 11 -10.12 18.04 -7.87
N VAL A 12 -11.14 17.79 -7.03
CA VAL A 12 -12.54 18.11 -7.38
C VAL A 12 -12.68 19.61 -7.59
N ARG A 13 -12.13 20.43 -6.68
CA ARG A 13 -12.19 21.88 -6.77
C ARG A 13 -11.50 22.42 -8.03
N LEU A 14 -10.41 21.77 -8.44
CA LEU A 14 -9.70 22.14 -9.68
C LEU A 14 -10.59 22.05 -10.93
N PHE A 15 -11.60 21.16 -10.92
CA PHE A 15 -12.53 21.01 -12.04
C PHE A 15 -13.85 21.79 -11.86
N THR A 16 -14.19 22.21 -10.65
CA THR A 16 -15.50 22.84 -10.35
C THR A 16 -15.41 24.33 -10.01
N ASP A 17 -14.23 24.85 -9.67
CA ASP A 17 -13.99 26.25 -9.31
C ASP A 17 -13.03 26.90 -10.30
N GLU A 18 -13.53 27.72 -11.20
CA GLU A 18 -12.74 28.37 -12.24
C GLU A 18 -11.68 29.34 -11.69
N VAL A 19 -11.95 30.01 -10.57
CA VAL A 19 -10.98 30.92 -9.95
C VAL A 19 -9.80 30.14 -9.40
N PHE A 20 -10.11 29.07 -8.65
CA PHE A 20 -9.07 28.17 -8.13
C PHE A 20 -8.28 27.49 -9.26
N GLN A 21 -8.96 27.06 -10.32
CA GLN A 21 -8.32 26.48 -11.50
C GLN A 21 -7.31 27.45 -12.13
N LYS A 22 -7.73 28.68 -12.42
CA LYS A 22 -6.88 29.71 -13.04
C LYS A 22 -5.65 30.02 -12.15
N GLU A 23 -5.86 30.18 -10.84
CA GLU A 23 -4.77 30.38 -9.88
C GLU A 23 -3.74 29.23 -9.95
N ARG A 24 -4.21 27.98 -9.94
CA ARG A 24 -3.33 26.82 -9.96
C ARG A 24 -2.62 26.65 -11.30
N VAL A 25 -3.34 26.80 -12.40
CA VAL A 25 -2.79 26.67 -13.76
C VAL A 25 -1.74 27.73 -14.05
N SER A 26 -1.93 28.97 -13.57
CA SER A 26 -0.95 30.05 -13.77
C SER A 26 0.44 29.75 -13.19
N GLN A 27 0.52 28.87 -12.20
CA GLN A 27 1.75 28.48 -11.53
C GLN A 27 2.36 27.18 -12.09
N VAL A 28 1.72 26.56 -13.06
CA VAL A 28 2.24 25.36 -13.72
C VAL A 28 3.37 25.74 -14.67
N THR A 29 4.55 25.16 -14.44
CA THR A 29 5.75 25.40 -15.26
C THR A 29 5.81 24.50 -16.49
N ASN A 30 5.22 23.30 -16.42
CA ASN A 30 5.20 22.36 -17.54
C ASN A 30 4.26 22.84 -18.66
N PRO A 31 4.76 23.15 -19.86
CA PRO A 31 3.96 23.73 -20.94
C PRO A 31 2.88 22.76 -21.47
N ILE A 32 3.11 21.45 -21.40
CA ILE A 32 2.13 20.45 -21.84
C ILE A 32 0.93 20.43 -20.90
N VAL A 33 1.19 20.44 -19.59
CA VAL A 33 0.12 20.49 -18.57
C VAL A 33 -0.65 21.80 -18.66
N ARG A 34 0.05 22.93 -18.84
CA ARG A 34 -0.58 24.24 -19.03
C ARG A 34 -1.47 24.25 -20.27
N SER A 35 -0.97 23.76 -21.41
CA SER A 35 -1.72 23.68 -22.66
C SER A 35 -2.99 22.83 -22.54
N PHE A 36 -2.96 21.75 -21.77
CA PHE A 36 -4.17 20.96 -21.49
C PHE A 36 -5.27 21.81 -20.85
N TRP A 37 -4.94 22.61 -19.84
CA TRP A 37 -5.92 23.44 -19.14
C TRP A 37 -6.37 24.64 -19.95
N GLU A 38 -5.45 25.34 -20.62
CA GLU A 38 -5.72 26.58 -21.36
C GLU A 38 -6.37 26.32 -22.73
N ASN A 39 -6.10 25.19 -23.36
CA ASN A 39 -6.61 24.86 -24.70
C ASN A 39 -7.63 23.73 -24.69
N GLN A 40 -7.34 22.55 -24.14
CA GLN A 40 -8.25 21.41 -24.22
C GLN A 40 -9.44 21.60 -23.27
N MET A 41 -9.18 21.79 -21.98
CA MET A 41 -10.25 21.97 -20.99
C MET A 41 -11.04 23.27 -21.20
N ALA A 42 -10.39 24.37 -21.59
CA ALA A 42 -11.08 25.62 -21.85
C ALA A 42 -12.07 25.50 -23.02
N ASN A 43 -11.70 24.78 -24.08
CA ASN A 43 -12.53 24.59 -25.28
C ASN A 43 -13.52 23.42 -25.17
N THR A 44 -13.50 22.65 -24.08
CA THR A 44 -14.53 21.59 -23.81
C THR A 44 -15.88 22.23 -23.58
N SER A 45 -16.91 21.77 -24.28
CA SER A 45 -18.26 22.31 -24.15
C SER A 45 -18.82 22.18 -22.73
N GLN A 46 -19.73 23.07 -22.35
CA GLN A 46 -20.38 23.00 -21.03
C GLN A 46 -21.18 21.70 -20.83
N GLU A 47 -21.80 21.19 -21.88
CA GLU A 47 -22.54 19.92 -21.83
C GLU A 47 -21.62 18.76 -21.52
N GLU A 48 -20.46 18.72 -22.15
CA GLU A 48 -19.46 17.68 -21.93
C GLU A 48 -18.84 17.80 -20.53
N LYS A 49 -18.53 19.00 -20.06
CA LYS A 49 -18.09 19.24 -18.67
C LYS A 49 -19.12 18.74 -17.65
N GLN A 50 -20.41 19.05 -17.84
CA GLN A 50 -21.48 18.60 -16.97
C GLN A 50 -21.67 17.08 -16.95
N ARG A 51 -21.28 16.38 -17.99
CA ARG A 51 -21.31 14.91 -18.04
C ARG A 51 -20.10 14.27 -17.35
N ILE A 52 -18.91 14.80 -17.57
CA ILE A 52 -17.65 14.18 -17.14
C ILE A 52 -17.32 14.52 -15.68
N ILE A 53 -17.47 15.79 -15.29
CA ILE A 53 -17.06 16.28 -13.96
C ILE A 53 -17.79 15.58 -12.82
N PRO A 54 -19.12 15.39 -12.82
CA PRO A 54 -19.79 14.67 -11.75
C PRO A 54 -19.38 13.22 -11.62
N TYR A 55 -19.18 12.52 -12.75
CA TYR A 55 -18.66 11.14 -12.75
C TYR A 55 -17.27 11.04 -12.16
N PHE A 56 -16.39 11.98 -12.50
CA PHE A 56 -15.06 12.08 -11.95
C PHE A 56 -15.10 12.44 -10.46
N ALA A 57 -15.86 13.48 -10.07
CA ALA A 57 -15.99 13.93 -8.70
C ALA A 57 -16.52 12.84 -7.77
N ALA A 58 -17.47 12.01 -8.25
CA ALA A 58 -18.01 10.89 -7.48
C ALA A 58 -16.96 9.88 -7.02
N LYS A 59 -15.87 9.69 -7.79
CA LYS A 59 -14.76 8.82 -7.41
C LYS A 59 -13.95 9.34 -6.22
N PHE A 60 -13.93 10.66 -6.03
CA PHE A 60 -13.25 11.33 -4.93
C PHE A 60 -14.17 11.63 -3.74
N ALA A 61 -15.48 11.52 -3.92
CA ALA A 61 -16.47 11.83 -2.88
C ALA A 61 -16.21 11.06 -1.58
N ALA A 62 -15.88 9.76 -1.68
CA ALA A 62 -15.59 8.93 -0.52
C ALA A 62 -14.38 9.43 0.30
N PHE A 63 -13.40 10.06 -0.34
CA PHE A 63 -12.23 10.65 0.34
C PHE A 63 -12.57 11.96 1.03
N ILE A 64 -13.43 12.77 0.40
CA ILE A 64 -13.72 14.13 0.86
C ILE A 64 -14.80 14.13 1.94
N THR A 65 -15.82 13.27 1.82
CA THR A 65 -16.94 13.20 2.76
C THR A 65 -16.58 12.54 4.08
N ASN A 66 -15.71 11.53 4.07
CA ASN A 66 -15.26 10.89 5.30
C ASN A 66 -14.22 11.76 6.01
N LYS A 67 -14.56 12.31 7.20
CA LYS A 67 -13.72 13.23 7.97
C LYS A 67 -12.33 12.64 8.26
N MET A 68 -12.26 11.36 8.63
CA MET A 68 -11.00 10.69 8.96
C MET A 68 -10.12 10.57 7.71
N MET A 69 -10.65 10.04 6.62
CA MET A 69 -9.90 9.90 5.36
C MET A 69 -9.45 11.25 4.84
N ARG A 70 -10.34 12.24 4.81
CA ARG A 70 -10.03 13.60 4.40
C ARG A 70 -8.85 14.18 5.20
N ASN A 71 -8.83 13.99 6.51
CA ASN A 71 -7.76 14.50 7.37
C ASN A 71 -6.44 13.75 7.17
N ILE A 72 -6.45 12.46 6.83
CA ILE A 72 -5.24 11.69 6.54
C ILE A 72 -4.64 12.09 5.19
N ILE A 73 -5.42 12.03 4.12
CA ILE A 73 -4.91 12.17 2.74
C ILE A 73 -5.03 13.59 2.19
N GLY A 74 -5.77 14.47 2.86
CA GLY A 74 -5.99 15.85 2.44
C GLY A 74 -4.90 16.81 2.87
N GLN A 75 -3.85 16.37 3.55
CA GLN A 75 -2.73 17.20 3.93
C GLN A 75 -1.77 17.40 2.76
N VAL A 76 -1.27 18.64 2.58
CA VAL A 76 -0.31 18.96 1.52
C VAL A 76 1.05 18.31 1.79
N LYS A 77 1.47 18.27 3.05
CA LYS A 77 2.74 17.66 3.46
C LYS A 77 2.47 16.39 4.26
N SER A 78 3.17 15.32 3.92
CA SER A 78 3.16 14.09 4.72
C SER A 78 3.83 14.34 6.07
N GLY A 79 3.32 13.75 7.15
CA GLY A 79 3.92 13.84 8.48
C GLY A 79 5.26 13.09 8.59
N PHE A 80 5.53 12.16 7.68
CA PHE A 80 6.79 11.42 7.58
C PHE A 80 7.12 11.11 6.12
N ASP A 81 8.38 10.77 5.87
CA ASP A 81 8.88 10.38 4.56
C ASP A 81 9.18 8.87 4.51
N PHE A 82 8.68 8.18 3.48
CA PHE A 82 8.88 6.74 3.32
C PHE A 82 10.31 6.39 2.95
N LEU A 83 10.98 7.22 2.14
CA LEU A 83 12.38 7.01 1.79
C LEU A 83 13.29 7.16 3.00
N ASP A 84 13.04 8.19 3.82
CA ASP A 84 13.73 8.40 5.09
C ASP A 84 13.52 7.20 6.04
N ALA A 85 12.30 6.68 6.12
CA ALA A 85 12.02 5.49 6.92
C ALA A 85 12.81 4.26 6.44
N MET A 86 12.91 4.06 5.14
CA MET A 86 13.66 2.95 4.54
C MET A 86 15.18 3.07 4.74
N GLN A 87 15.72 4.29 4.60
CA GLN A 87 17.18 4.51 4.65
C GLN A 87 17.72 4.63 6.08
N ASN A 88 16.89 4.98 7.04
CA ASN A 88 17.28 5.19 8.43
C ASN A 88 16.76 4.11 9.38
N ASN A 89 16.53 2.89 8.87
CA ASN A 89 16.13 1.71 9.65
C ASN A 89 14.95 1.96 10.60
N LYS A 90 13.94 2.72 10.15
CA LYS A 90 12.75 3.01 10.96
C LYS A 90 11.72 1.89 10.83
N ILE A 91 11.01 1.62 11.90
CA ILE A 91 9.91 0.67 11.92
C ILE A 91 8.60 1.44 11.74
N LEU A 92 7.85 1.09 10.69
CA LEU A 92 6.53 1.63 10.40
C LEU A 92 5.46 0.59 10.74
N LEU A 93 4.63 0.86 11.72
CA LEU A 93 3.49 0.02 12.08
C LEU A 93 2.19 0.71 11.66
N MET A 94 1.47 0.12 10.71
CA MET A 94 0.26 0.70 10.15
C MET A 94 -0.95 -0.17 10.48
N ASN A 95 -1.80 0.31 11.36
CA ASN A 95 -3.04 -0.37 11.69
C ASN A 95 -4.14 0.01 10.69
N LEU A 96 -4.41 -0.89 9.76
CA LEU A 96 -5.45 -0.74 8.73
C LEU A 96 -6.69 -1.60 9.06
N SER A 97 -6.99 -1.78 10.34
CA SER A 97 -8.09 -2.62 10.78
C SER A 97 -9.44 -2.12 10.24
N LYS A 98 -10.20 -3.03 9.62
CA LYS A 98 -11.53 -2.75 9.06
C LYS A 98 -12.52 -2.26 10.11
N GLY A 99 -12.38 -2.69 11.36
CA GLY A 99 -13.24 -2.28 12.47
C GLY A 99 -13.11 -0.80 12.85
N MET A 100 -11.95 -0.20 12.63
CA MET A 100 -11.70 1.21 12.95
C MET A 100 -11.99 2.16 11.80
N THR A 101 -11.66 1.75 10.58
CA THR A 101 -11.67 2.63 9.41
C THR A 101 -12.82 2.33 8.44
N GLY A 102 -13.47 1.19 8.59
CA GLY A 102 -14.37 0.63 7.57
C GLY A 102 -13.57 -0.07 6.46
N GLU A 103 -14.19 -1.06 5.82
CA GLU A 103 -13.52 -1.91 4.83
C GLU A 103 -12.99 -1.11 3.63
N PHE A 104 -13.82 -0.24 3.07
CA PHE A 104 -13.45 0.57 1.91
C PHE A 104 -12.27 1.50 2.21
N ASN A 105 -12.32 2.21 3.34
CA ASN A 105 -11.26 3.15 3.73
C ASN A 105 -9.95 2.43 4.08
N SER A 106 -10.03 1.29 4.76
CA SER A 106 -8.88 0.43 5.06
C SER A 106 -8.16 0.01 3.77
N LYS A 107 -8.91 -0.56 2.83
CA LYS A 107 -8.39 -0.98 1.54
C LYS A 107 -7.73 0.18 0.78
N LEU A 108 -8.43 1.29 0.69
CA LEU A 108 -7.97 2.46 -0.05
C LEU A 108 -6.70 3.07 0.55
N LEU A 109 -6.66 3.22 1.89
CA LEU A 109 -5.48 3.73 2.58
C LEU A 109 -4.28 2.80 2.39
N GLY A 110 -4.49 1.50 2.46
CA GLY A 110 -3.46 0.50 2.20
C GLY A 110 -2.90 0.58 0.77
N LEU A 111 -3.77 0.74 -0.23
CA LEU A 111 -3.35 0.94 -1.62
C LEU A 111 -2.49 2.20 -1.80
N ILE A 112 -2.86 3.31 -1.17
CA ILE A 112 -2.08 4.56 -1.19
C ILE A 112 -0.71 4.35 -0.53
N ILE A 113 -0.67 3.67 0.62
CA ILE A 113 0.57 3.39 1.36
C ILE A 113 1.50 2.50 0.53
N VAL A 114 0.99 1.40 -0.02
CA VAL A 114 1.79 0.48 -0.86
C VAL A 114 2.34 1.22 -2.08
N SER A 115 1.52 2.05 -2.75
CA SER A 115 1.98 2.86 -3.88
C SER A 115 3.07 3.86 -3.49
N LYS A 116 2.95 4.53 -2.34
CA LYS A 116 3.97 5.46 -1.84
C LYS A 116 5.27 4.74 -1.45
N LEU A 117 5.18 3.56 -0.83
CA LEU A 117 6.33 2.71 -0.54
C LEU A 117 7.04 2.25 -1.81
N GLN A 118 6.29 1.90 -2.85
CA GLN A 118 6.85 1.58 -4.16
C GLN A 118 7.63 2.75 -4.75
N VAL A 119 7.02 3.95 -4.80
CA VAL A 119 7.69 5.16 -5.30
C VAL A 119 8.95 5.45 -4.49
N ALA A 120 8.91 5.32 -3.17
CA ALA A 120 10.07 5.50 -2.31
C ALA A 120 11.16 4.45 -2.61
N ALA A 121 10.80 3.18 -2.81
CA ALA A 121 11.74 2.13 -3.18
C ALA A 121 12.40 2.41 -4.54
N LEU A 122 11.62 2.76 -5.55
CA LEU A 122 12.13 3.12 -6.88
C LEU A 122 13.08 4.33 -6.84
N SER A 123 12.80 5.33 -5.99
CA SER A 123 13.66 6.51 -5.85
C SER A 123 15.06 6.18 -5.33
N ARG A 124 15.25 4.99 -4.73
CA ARG A 124 16.57 4.47 -4.32
C ARG A 124 17.49 4.17 -5.51
N GLU A 125 17.00 4.21 -6.74
CA GLU A 125 17.86 4.09 -7.93
C GLU A 125 18.97 5.14 -7.95
N LYS A 126 18.70 6.34 -7.40
CA LYS A 126 19.66 7.43 -7.24
C LYS A 126 20.70 7.20 -6.12
N ILE A 127 20.52 6.18 -5.30
CA ILE A 127 21.40 5.82 -4.19
C ILE A 127 22.28 4.65 -4.62
N PRO A 128 23.61 4.70 -4.42
CA PRO A 128 24.49 3.57 -4.68
C PRO A 128 24.02 2.29 -3.98
N LYS A 129 24.17 1.13 -4.64
CA LYS A 129 23.61 -0.14 -4.15
C LYS A 129 24.10 -0.55 -2.77
N ASP A 130 25.37 -0.29 -2.47
CA ASP A 130 26.03 -0.57 -1.20
C ASP A 130 25.52 0.32 -0.05
N GLN A 131 25.02 1.51 -0.36
CA GLN A 131 24.48 2.47 0.61
C GLN A 131 22.97 2.29 0.86
N ARG A 132 22.29 1.45 0.08
CA ARG A 132 20.87 1.15 0.31
C ARG A 132 20.74 0.26 1.53
N GLN A 133 19.86 0.62 2.46
CA GLN A 133 19.52 -0.22 3.62
C GLN A 133 18.49 -1.28 3.24
N ASP A 134 18.61 -2.48 3.79
CA ASP A 134 17.56 -3.49 3.64
C ASP A 134 16.28 -3.02 4.34
N PHE A 135 15.15 -3.12 3.65
CA PHE A 135 13.86 -2.78 4.22
C PHE A 135 12.85 -3.87 3.89
N PHE A 136 12.13 -4.34 4.90
CA PHE A 136 11.15 -5.41 4.74
C PHE A 136 9.73 -4.87 4.89
N LEU A 137 8.91 -5.12 3.89
CA LEU A 137 7.51 -4.79 3.86
C LEU A 137 6.67 -6.04 4.12
N TYR A 138 6.03 -6.10 5.28
CA TYR A 138 5.10 -7.16 5.67
C TYR A 138 3.68 -6.71 5.36
N ILE A 139 2.95 -7.50 4.56
CA ILE A 139 1.55 -7.23 4.23
C ILE A 139 0.71 -8.42 4.63
N ASP A 140 -0.03 -8.28 5.71
CA ASP A 140 -1.06 -9.24 6.10
C ASP A 140 -2.34 -8.99 5.29
N GLU A 141 -3.13 -10.04 5.04
CA GLU A 141 -4.33 -9.99 4.16
C GLU A 141 -4.02 -9.32 2.80
N PHE A 142 -2.91 -9.74 2.20
CA PHE A 142 -2.33 -9.14 0.99
C PHE A 142 -3.32 -8.94 -0.15
N GLN A 143 -4.30 -9.85 -0.30
CA GLN A 143 -5.33 -9.77 -1.35
C GLN A 143 -6.15 -8.46 -1.32
N ASN A 144 -6.17 -7.75 -0.18
CA ASN A 144 -6.86 -6.47 -0.08
C ASN A 144 -6.10 -5.31 -0.73
N TYR A 145 -4.81 -5.48 -1.02
CA TYR A 145 -3.91 -4.42 -1.46
C TYR A 145 -3.26 -4.72 -2.82
N ILE A 146 -3.82 -5.67 -3.56
CA ILE A 146 -3.35 -6.05 -4.89
C ILE A 146 -3.67 -4.93 -5.89
N THR A 147 -2.65 -4.49 -6.63
CA THR A 147 -2.71 -3.59 -7.77
C THR A 147 -1.82 -4.11 -8.89
N ASP A 148 -2.03 -3.65 -10.12
CA ASP A 148 -1.14 -4.00 -11.24
C ASP A 148 0.32 -3.59 -10.95
N SER A 149 0.52 -2.54 -10.15
CA SER A 149 1.85 -2.08 -9.73
C SER A 149 2.59 -3.08 -8.84
N ILE A 150 1.88 -3.96 -8.15
CA ILE A 150 2.50 -4.94 -7.24
C ILE A 150 3.29 -6.02 -8.00
N GLU A 151 2.89 -6.35 -9.21
CA GLU A 151 3.65 -7.25 -10.10
C GLU A 151 5.07 -6.70 -10.33
N SER A 152 5.19 -5.40 -10.62
CA SER A 152 6.49 -4.72 -10.74
C SER A 152 7.27 -4.77 -9.43
N ILE A 153 6.62 -4.58 -8.28
CA ILE A 153 7.31 -4.68 -6.99
C ILE A 153 7.85 -6.08 -6.78
N LEU A 154 7.06 -7.12 -7.02
CA LEU A 154 7.45 -8.52 -6.85
C LEU A 154 8.67 -8.89 -7.70
N SER A 155 8.73 -8.38 -8.93
CA SER A 155 9.83 -8.68 -9.86
C SER A 155 11.08 -7.82 -9.64
N GLU A 156 10.95 -6.57 -9.18
CA GLU A 156 12.04 -5.60 -9.15
C GLU A 156 12.51 -5.18 -7.75
N ALA A 157 11.75 -5.46 -6.70
CA ALA A 157 11.99 -4.98 -5.34
C ALA A 157 13.41 -5.29 -4.84
N ARG A 158 13.97 -6.44 -5.21
CA ARG A 158 15.33 -6.87 -4.84
C ARG A 158 16.39 -5.87 -5.27
N LYS A 159 16.25 -5.22 -6.44
CA LYS A 159 17.19 -4.21 -6.94
C LYS A 159 17.30 -3.02 -5.99
N TYR A 160 16.22 -2.73 -5.29
CA TYR A 160 16.09 -1.59 -4.39
C TYR A 160 16.24 -1.98 -2.92
N LYS A 161 16.71 -3.20 -2.63
CA LYS A 161 16.78 -3.75 -1.26
C LYS A 161 15.45 -3.65 -0.49
N LEU A 162 14.35 -3.91 -1.18
CA LEU A 162 13.02 -4.07 -0.59
C LEU A 162 12.68 -5.57 -0.55
N GLY A 163 12.63 -6.14 0.64
CA GLY A 163 12.11 -7.48 0.89
C GLY A 163 10.60 -7.43 1.06
N LEU A 164 9.88 -8.33 0.40
CA LEU A 164 8.42 -8.40 0.50
C LEU A 164 8.01 -9.70 1.19
N VAL A 165 7.23 -9.57 2.25
CA VAL A 165 6.62 -10.68 2.98
C VAL A 165 5.11 -10.51 2.91
N VAL A 166 4.44 -11.41 2.22
CA VAL A 166 2.99 -11.36 2.00
C VAL A 166 2.29 -12.55 2.64
N ALA A 167 1.16 -12.30 3.27
CA ALA A 167 0.32 -13.34 3.85
C ALA A 167 -1.10 -13.26 3.29
N HIS A 168 -1.69 -14.43 2.99
CA HIS A 168 -3.07 -14.58 2.54
C HIS A 168 -3.64 -15.92 3.05
N GLN A 169 -4.94 -16.10 3.01
CA GLN A 169 -5.60 -17.27 3.59
C GLN A 169 -5.69 -18.44 2.62
N TYR A 170 -5.98 -18.18 1.34
CA TYR A 170 -6.04 -19.21 0.29
C TYR A 170 -5.68 -18.63 -1.09
N ILE A 171 -5.18 -19.49 -1.97
CA ILE A 171 -4.61 -19.07 -3.27
C ILE A 171 -5.65 -18.42 -4.18
N GLY A 172 -6.91 -18.87 -4.12
CA GLY A 172 -7.97 -18.27 -4.93
C GLY A 172 -8.22 -16.78 -4.69
N GLN A 173 -7.79 -16.23 -3.52
CA GLN A 173 -7.85 -14.78 -3.25
C GLN A 173 -6.91 -13.96 -4.15
N LEU A 174 -5.90 -14.60 -4.74
CA LEU A 174 -4.92 -13.97 -5.63
C LEU A 174 -5.37 -13.95 -7.10
N VAL A 175 -6.54 -14.53 -7.39
CA VAL A 175 -7.13 -14.58 -8.73
C VAL A 175 -8.26 -13.56 -8.80
N ASN A 176 -8.19 -12.61 -9.73
CA ASN A 176 -9.22 -11.59 -9.90
C ASN A 176 -9.98 -11.81 -11.21
N LYS A 177 -11.27 -12.20 -11.12
CA LYS A 177 -12.15 -12.44 -12.29
C LYS A 177 -11.52 -13.34 -13.36
N GLY A 178 -10.76 -14.36 -12.95
CA GLY A 178 -10.06 -15.28 -13.83
C GLY A 178 -8.65 -14.81 -14.27
N ASP A 179 -8.23 -13.62 -13.87
CA ASP A 179 -6.86 -13.17 -14.10
C ASP A 179 -5.93 -13.71 -13.00
N GLU A 180 -4.98 -14.54 -13.40
CA GLU A 180 -4.01 -15.20 -12.52
C GLU A 180 -2.63 -14.50 -12.46
N LYS A 181 -2.48 -13.33 -13.06
CA LYS A 181 -1.18 -12.63 -13.15
C LYS A 181 -0.50 -12.48 -11.78
N ILE A 182 -1.24 -12.05 -10.77
CA ILE A 182 -0.69 -11.83 -9.43
C ILE A 182 -0.30 -13.15 -8.76
N LYS A 183 -1.14 -14.19 -8.89
CA LYS A 183 -0.80 -15.53 -8.43
C LYS A 183 0.52 -16.00 -9.04
N ASN A 184 0.63 -15.91 -10.37
CA ASN A 184 1.82 -16.33 -11.10
C ASN A 184 3.05 -15.47 -10.75
N ALA A 185 2.88 -14.15 -10.57
CA ALA A 185 3.95 -13.26 -10.16
C ALA A 185 4.47 -13.60 -8.75
N ILE A 186 3.60 -13.93 -7.80
CA ILE A 186 4.00 -14.34 -6.45
C ILE A 186 4.79 -15.64 -6.52
N PHE A 187 4.21 -16.70 -7.04
CA PHE A 187 4.84 -18.03 -7.04
C PHE A 187 6.09 -18.09 -7.95
N GLY A 188 6.19 -17.22 -8.95
CA GLY A 188 7.38 -17.10 -9.79
C GLY A 188 8.54 -16.29 -9.18
N ASN A 189 8.28 -15.45 -8.17
CA ASN A 189 9.32 -14.57 -7.58
C ASN A 189 9.61 -14.87 -6.10
N VAL A 190 8.75 -15.62 -5.41
CA VAL A 190 8.92 -15.95 -3.99
C VAL A 190 9.95 -17.07 -3.84
N GLY A 191 11.05 -16.80 -3.13
CA GLY A 191 12.08 -17.78 -2.84
C GLY A 191 11.84 -18.58 -1.56
N SER A 192 11.18 -17.98 -0.57
CA SER A 192 10.86 -18.64 0.71
C SER A 192 9.36 -18.71 0.89
N MET A 193 8.85 -19.87 1.34
CA MET A 193 7.44 -20.10 1.50
C MET A 193 7.17 -20.79 2.85
N PHE A 194 6.18 -20.28 3.55
CA PHE A 194 5.67 -20.85 4.78
C PHE A 194 4.19 -21.18 4.63
N CYS A 195 3.80 -22.40 4.92
CA CYS A 195 2.43 -22.88 4.77
C CYS A 195 1.93 -23.47 6.10
N PHE A 196 0.81 -22.95 6.58
CA PHE A 196 -0.02 -23.59 7.61
C PHE A 196 -0.98 -24.60 6.97
N LYS A 197 -1.88 -25.16 7.74
CA LYS A 197 -2.96 -26.02 7.25
C LYS A 197 -3.78 -25.31 6.17
N VAL A 198 -3.96 -25.97 5.03
CA VAL A 198 -4.71 -25.46 3.86
C VAL A 198 -5.82 -26.41 3.45
N GLY A 199 -6.75 -25.95 2.62
CA GLY A 199 -7.78 -26.77 1.99
C GLY A 199 -7.24 -27.61 0.83
N ALA A 200 -8.01 -28.59 0.38
CA ALA A 200 -7.61 -29.53 -0.68
C ALA A 200 -7.19 -28.86 -2.01
N PRO A 201 -7.89 -27.82 -2.52
CA PRO A 201 -7.47 -27.17 -3.77
C PRO A 201 -6.10 -26.48 -3.67
N ASP A 202 -5.82 -25.86 -2.52
CA ASP A 202 -4.54 -25.20 -2.27
C ASP A 202 -3.43 -26.23 -2.04
N ALA A 203 -3.73 -27.33 -1.35
CA ALA A 203 -2.79 -28.42 -1.12
C ALA A 203 -2.33 -29.08 -2.43
N GLU A 204 -3.25 -29.30 -3.37
CA GLU A 204 -2.95 -29.82 -4.72
C GLU A 204 -2.01 -28.88 -5.48
N PHE A 205 -2.23 -27.58 -5.39
CA PHE A 205 -1.36 -26.58 -6.04
C PHE A 205 0.02 -26.54 -5.36
N LEU A 206 0.05 -26.45 -4.02
CA LEU A 206 1.28 -26.28 -3.22
C LEU A 206 2.13 -27.56 -3.15
N LYS A 207 1.55 -28.74 -3.40
CA LYS A 207 2.27 -30.01 -3.43
C LYS A 207 3.57 -29.91 -4.22
N LYS A 208 3.53 -29.30 -5.42
CA LYS A 208 4.69 -29.14 -6.30
C LYS A 208 5.85 -28.34 -5.65
N GLU A 209 5.54 -27.48 -4.70
CA GLU A 209 6.52 -26.67 -3.98
C GLU A 209 7.17 -27.41 -2.81
N PHE A 210 6.46 -28.38 -2.21
CA PHE A 210 6.88 -29.09 -1.00
C PHE A 210 7.27 -30.55 -1.22
N GLU A 211 7.06 -31.11 -2.42
CA GLU A 211 7.56 -32.45 -2.79
C GLU A 211 9.09 -32.50 -2.82
N PRO A 212 9.71 -33.68 -2.60
CA PRO A 212 9.06 -34.95 -2.21
C PRO A 212 8.85 -35.09 -0.68
N THR A 213 9.12 -34.04 0.10
CA THR A 213 9.13 -34.12 1.57
C THR A 213 7.72 -34.16 2.16
N PHE A 214 6.78 -33.42 1.56
CA PHE A 214 5.39 -33.37 2.02
C PHE A 214 4.44 -33.62 0.85
N THR A 215 3.41 -34.40 1.13
CA THR A 215 2.31 -34.68 0.20
C THR A 215 1.17 -33.66 0.39
N ASP A 216 0.18 -33.66 -0.51
CA ASP A 216 -1.06 -32.91 -0.36
C ASP A 216 -1.81 -33.28 0.94
N GLN A 217 -1.80 -34.56 1.30
CA GLN A 217 -2.41 -35.03 2.54
C GLN A 217 -1.71 -34.48 3.78
N ASP A 218 -0.38 -34.37 3.76
CA ASP A 218 0.37 -33.73 4.85
C ASP A 218 -0.05 -32.30 5.04
N LEU A 219 -0.19 -31.52 3.94
CA LEU A 219 -0.59 -30.11 3.96
C LEU A 219 -2.00 -29.88 4.49
N ILE A 220 -2.94 -30.79 4.17
CA ILE A 220 -4.32 -30.75 4.66
C ILE A 220 -4.41 -31.08 6.14
N ASN A 221 -3.51 -31.95 6.64
CA ASN A 221 -3.54 -32.50 8.00
C ASN A 221 -2.53 -31.81 8.94
N ILE A 222 -1.94 -30.69 8.59
CA ILE A 222 -1.05 -29.93 9.49
C ILE A 222 -1.79 -29.61 10.80
N ASP A 223 -1.16 -29.91 11.93
CA ASP A 223 -1.68 -29.59 13.25
C ASP A 223 -1.75 -28.07 13.50
N LYS A 224 -2.61 -27.68 14.45
CA LYS A 224 -2.67 -26.32 14.94
C LYS A 224 -1.31 -25.86 15.47
N PHE A 225 -0.91 -24.64 15.10
CA PHE A 225 0.39 -24.04 15.44
C PHE A 225 1.62 -24.82 14.93
N LYS A 226 1.46 -25.58 13.86
CA LYS A 226 2.56 -26.15 13.09
C LYS A 226 2.46 -25.66 11.64
N GLY A 227 3.53 -25.79 10.90
CA GLY A 227 3.56 -25.46 9.48
C GLY A 227 4.71 -26.15 8.77
N VAL A 228 4.74 -26.01 7.46
CA VAL A 228 5.84 -26.44 6.60
C VAL A 228 6.50 -25.23 5.98
N MET A 229 7.80 -25.29 5.79
CA MET A 229 8.61 -24.19 5.30
C MET A 229 9.60 -24.68 4.24
N LYS A 230 9.77 -23.86 3.18
CA LYS A 230 10.82 -23.96 2.20
C LYS A 230 11.54 -22.61 2.17
N LEU A 231 12.84 -22.61 2.35
CA LEU A 231 13.63 -21.39 2.40
C LEU A 231 14.48 -21.24 1.14
N SER A 232 14.70 -20.02 0.73
CA SER A 232 15.80 -19.66 -0.18
C SER A 232 16.98 -19.19 0.66
N ILE A 233 18.06 -19.97 0.64
CA ILE A 233 19.31 -19.68 1.35
C ILE A 233 20.38 -19.46 0.29
N ASP A 234 20.98 -18.29 0.27
CA ASP A 234 21.99 -17.90 -0.74
C ASP A 234 21.51 -18.15 -2.18
N THR A 235 20.25 -17.81 -2.45
CA THR A 235 19.57 -18.03 -3.74
C THR A 235 19.28 -19.48 -4.10
N GLN A 236 19.59 -20.44 -3.23
CA GLN A 236 19.29 -21.86 -3.43
C GLN A 236 18.08 -22.29 -2.59
N PRO A 237 17.14 -23.06 -3.17
CA PRO A 237 16.02 -23.57 -2.39
C PRO A 237 16.47 -24.66 -1.42
N SER A 238 16.08 -24.54 -0.16
CA SER A 238 16.26 -25.63 0.82
C SER A 238 15.30 -26.79 0.53
N LYS A 239 15.59 -27.95 1.09
CA LYS A 239 14.57 -29.00 1.24
C LYS A 239 13.47 -28.48 2.16
N PRO A 240 12.20 -28.74 1.89
CA PRO A 240 11.11 -28.39 2.79
C PRO A 240 11.25 -29.12 4.14
N PHE A 241 10.83 -28.46 5.21
CA PHE A 241 10.86 -28.99 6.57
C PHE A 241 9.66 -28.50 7.40
N SER A 242 9.30 -29.24 8.43
CA SER A 242 8.26 -28.85 9.39
C SER A 242 8.80 -27.83 10.39
N ILE A 243 7.95 -26.92 10.83
CA ILE A 243 8.30 -25.88 11.82
C ILE A 243 7.17 -25.70 12.83
N VAL A 244 7.53 -25.40 14.06
CA VAL A 244 6.64 -24.91 15.11
C VAL A 244 6.96 -23.43 15.31
N PRO A 245 6.10 -22.51 14.86
CA PRO A 245 6.33 -21.09 15.08
C PRO A 245 6.21 -20.72 16.56
N ILE A 246 6.77 -19.59 16.93
CA ILE A 246 6.67 -19.07 18.29
C ILE A 246 5.19 -18.78 18.59
N ASN A 247 4.70 -19.34 19.70
CA ASN A 247 3.33 -19.08 20.11
C ASN A 247 3.17 -17.62 20.59
N PRO A 248 2.37 -16.79 19.90
CA PRO A 248 2.22 -15.37 20.24
C PRO A 248 1.58 -15.16 21.62
N TYR A 249 0.82 -16.13 22.14
CA TYR A 249 0.22 -16.03 23.47
C TYR A 249 1.24 -16.14 24.61
N LEU A 250 2.44 -16.65 24.32
CA LEU A 250 3.54 -16.74 25.31
C LEU A 250 4.37 -15.45 25.36
N GLN A 251 4.27 -14.61 24.34
CA GLN A 251 4.97 -13.32 24.27
C GLN A 251 3.99 -12.19 24.58
N LYS A 252 3.91 -11.81 25.84
CA LYS A 252 3.13 -10.63 26.26
C LYS A 252 3.98 -9.39 26.03
N GLY A 253 3.52 -8.53 25.13
CA GLY A 253 4.10 -7.18 24.99
C GLY A 253 3.78 -6.31 26.22
N ASP A 254 4.56 -5.28 26.43
CA ASP A 254 4.31 -4.26 27.43
C ASP A 254 3.31 -3.22 26.91
N LYS A 255 2.17 -3.11 27.59
CA LYS A 255 1.10 -2.18 27.18
C LYS A 255 1.48 -0.72 27.43
N GLU A 256 2.28 -0.42 28.46
CA GLU A 256 2.70 0.93 28.79
C GLU A 256 3.70 1.43 27.74
N ILE A 257 4.65 0.60 27.34
CA ILE A 257 5.57 0.88 26.25
C ILE A 257 4.78 1.09 24.95
N GLY A 258 3.80 0.23 24.67
CA GLY A 258 2.95 0.36 23.48
C GLY A 258 2.20 1.70 23.44
N GLU A 259 1.67 2.17 24.57
CA GLU A 259 0.99 3.47 24.64
C GLU A 259 1.97 4.64 24.55
N ALA A 260 3.11 4.57 25.22
CA ALA A 260 4.16 5.59 25.13
C ALA A 260 4.65 5.76 23.68
N MET A 261 4.83 4.66 22.94
CA MET A 261 5.21 4.69 21.51
C MET A 261 4.12 5.34 20.65
N ARG A 262 2.83 5.08 20.91
CA ARG A 262 1.74 5.76 20.19
C ARG A 262 1.72 7.26 20.47
N GLN A 263 1.91 7.67 21.72
CA GLN A 263 1.98 9.09 22.10
C GLN A 263 3.17 9.77 21.45
N LEU A 264 4.34 9.15 21.48
CA LEU A 264 5.55 9.68 20.82
C LEU A 264 5.33 9.82 19.31
N SER A 265 4.72 8.84 18.67
CA SER A 265 4.37 8.89 17.25
C SER A 265 3.42 10.05 16.93
N ARG A 266 2.39 10.26 17.76
CA ARG A 266 1.46 11.40 17.61
C ARG A 266 2.17 12.73 17.74
N LEU A 267 3.03 12.89 18.75
CA LEU A 267 3.78 14.13 18.97
C LEU A 267 4.77 14.43 17.85
N LYS A 268 5.41 13.40 17.31
CA LYS A 268 6.47 13.56 16.31
C LYS A 268 5.94 13.72 14.89
N TYR A 269 4.89 13.00 14.52
CA TYR A 269 4.39 12.88 13.16
C TYR A 269 2.95 13.34 12.98
N GLY A 270 2.20 13.47 14.08
CA GLY A 270 0.82 13.90 14.05
C GLY A 270 0.68 15.42 14.01
N ARG A 271 -0.52 15.86 13.59
CA ARG A 271 -0.96 17.25 13.66
C ARG A 271 -2.33 17.28 14.33
N ASP A 272 -2.64 18.39 14.98
CA ASP A 272 -3.98 18.55 15.57
C ASP A 272 -5.09 18.37 14.53
N VAL A 273 -6.06 17.54 14.84
CA VAL A 273 -7.10 17.10 13.89
C VAL A 273 -8.02 18.26 13.49
N GLU A 274 -8.35 19.16 14.44
CA GLU A 274 -9.24 20.30 14.15
C GLU A 274 -8.51 21.37 13.35
N PHE A 275 -7.22 21.57 13.62
CA PHE A 275 -6.38 22.44 12.80
C PHE A 275 -6.30 21.93 11.36
N VAL A 276 -5.98 20.64 11.17
CA VAL A 276 -5.90 20.01 9.84
C VAL A 276 -7.25 20.09 9.12
N ASN A 277 -8.35 19.79 9.82
CA ASN A 277 -9.67 19.85 9.22
C ASN A 277 -10.02 21.26 8.72
N ARG A 278 -9.75 22.30 9.52
CA ARG A 278 -9.97 23.70 9.12
C ARG A 278 -9.09 24.09 7.93
N GLU A 279 -7.82 23.69 7.93
CA GLU A 279 -6.91 23.96 6.82
C GLU A 279 -7.42 23.35 5.51
N ILE A 280 -7.88 22.09 5.57
CA ILE A 280 -8.42 21.38 4.40
C ILE A 280 -9.71 22.04 3.92
N LEU A 281 -10.69 22.26 4.81
CA LEU A 281 -11.97 22.88 4.45
C LEU A 281 -11.77 24.23 3.78
N ARG A 282 -10.94 25.10 4.37
CA ARG A 282 -10.59 26.39 3.75
C ARG A 282 -9.98 26.23 2.36
N ARG A 283 -9.14 25.21 2.15
CA ARG A 283 -8.47 24.96 0.88
C ARG A 283 -9.41 24.43 -0.19
N ILE A 284 -10.38 23.58 0.18
CA ILE A 284 -11.38 23.06 -0.76
C ILE A 284 -12.57 24.00 -0.96
N GLY A 285 -12.63 25.13 -0.27
CA GLY A 285 -13.69 26.14 -0.43
C GLY A 285 -14.99 25.79 0.31
N ALA A 286 -14.92 25.05 1.41
CA ALA A 286 -16.08 24.64 2.24
C ALA A 286 -16.07 25.38 3.59
#